data_defc522980951f3dfe1ff92121c516b1
#
_entry.id   defc522980951f3dfe1ff92121c516b1
#
_cell.length_a   1.000
_cell.length_b   1.000
_cell.length_c   1.000
_cell.angle_alpha   90.00
_cell.angle_beta   90.00
_cell.angle_gamma   90.00
#
_symmetry.space_group_name_H-M   'P 1'
#
loop_
_entity.id
_entity.type
_entity.pdbx_description
1 polymer ?
#
loop_
_entity_poly.entity_id
_entity_poly.type
_entity_poly.pdbx_seq_one_letter_code
_entity_poly.pdbx_strand_id
1 'polypeptide(L)'
;MSRLPIFPGTVDETGRPATLGVMGGGQLGRMFVHAAQRLGYFTAVLDPDAQSPAGQVSHYHIQTAFDDPAGLAQLAHLCQAITTEFENVPAQALQTLALTRPVAPGAAVVGIAQNRIEEKAHFMACADLSGVACAPYAVIETPVQLQAVQD
;
A
#
# COMPACT_ATOMS: atom_id res chain seq x y z
N MET A 1 18.31 9.29 -9.33
CA MET A 1 19.07 9.30 -8.07
C MET A 1 19.14 7.88 -7.54
N SER A 2 20.34 7.32 -7.36
CA SER A 2 20.51 6.01 -6.70
C SER A 2 20.09 6.17 -5.24
N ARG A 3 19.03 5.47 -4.86
CA ARG A 3 18.58 5.46 -3.46
C ARG A 3 19.49 4.54 -2.68
N LEU A 4 20.10 5.06 -1.62
CA LEU A 4 20.91 4.23 -0.73
C LEU A 4 20.03 3.16 -0.08
N PRO A 5 20.54 1.94 0.11
CA PRO A 5 19.82 0.89 0.80
C PRO A 5 19.54 1.29 2.26
N ILE A 6 18.37 0.95 2.76
CA ILE A 6 17.96 1.18 4.14
C ILE A 6 18.33 -0.07 4.95
N PHE A 7 19.26 0.08 5.89
CA PHE A 7 19.69 -1.04 6.72
C PHE A 7 19.07 -0.95 8.12
N PRO A 8 18.68 -2.09 8.72
CA PRO A 8 18.20 -2.13 10.09
C PRO A 8 19.28 -1.71 11.07
N GLY A 9 18.88 -1.10 12.18
CA GLY A 9 19.82 -0.65 13.22
C GLY A 9 20.63 0.60 12.85
N THR A 10 20.43 1.18 11.67
CA THR A 10 21.04 2.47 11.30
C THR A 10 20.18 3.65 11.73
N VAL A 11 20.80 4.81 11.80
CA VAL A 11 20.12 6.11 12.01
C VAL A 11 20.40 7.02 10.82
N ASP A 12 19.46 7.89 10.52
CA ASP A 12 19.66 8.93 9.49
C ASP A 12 20.52 10.08 10.03
N GLU A 13 20.79 11.09 9.19
CA GLU A 13 21.60 12.27 9.53
C GLU A 13 21.02 13.08 10.72
N THR A 14 19.75 12.88 11.04
CA THR A 14 19.06 13.53 12.18
C THR A 14 19.01 12.64 13.42
N GLY A 15 19.64 11.45 13.38
CA GLY A 15 19.66 10.49 14.48
C GLY A 15 18.41 9.63 14.59
N ARG A 16 17.50 9.64 13.60
CA ARG A 16 16.29 8.81 13.61
C ARG A 16 16.60 7.39 13.13
N PRO A 17 16.04 6.38 13.80
CA PRO A 17 16.26 4.99 13.41
C PRO A 17 15.61 4.68 12.06
N ALA A 18 16.20 3.71 11.35
CA ALA A 18 15.64 3.18 10.12
C ALA A 18 14.21 2.67 10.36
N THR A 19 13.22 3.38 9.81
CA THR A 19 11.79 3.16 10.05
C THR A 19 11.08 2.83 8.75
N LEU A 20 10.30 1.76 8.75
CA LEU A 20 9.43 1.36 7.64
C LEU A 20 7.98 1.71 7.98
N GLY A 21 7.28 2.32 7.02
CA GLY A 21 5.89 2.71 7.16
C GLY A 21 4.93 1.74 6.48
N VAL A 22 3.74 1.60 7.05
CA VAL A 22 2.63 0.90 6.41
C VAL A 22 1.34 1.70 6.56
N MET A 23 0.61 1.83 5.45
CA MET A 23 -0.75 2.35 5.45
C MET A 23 -1.72 1.17 5.56
N GLY A 24 -2.58 1.23 6.57
CA GLY A 24 -3.44 0.13 6.99
C GLY A 24 -2.91 -0.59 8.22
N GLY A 25 -3.79 -0.72 9.20
CA GLY A 25 -3.49 -1.24 10.52
C GLY A 25 -4.08 -2.61 10.81
N GLY A 26 -4.58 -3.33 9.80
CA GLY A 26 -5.20 -4.64 9.94
C GLY A 26 -4.21 -5.76 10.28
N GLN A 27 -4.63 -7.00 10.05
CA GLN A 27 -3.81 -8.18 10.41
C GLN A 27 -2.58 -8.32 9.51
N LEU A 28 -2.67 -8.00 8.22
CA LEU A 28 -1.52 -8.04 7.32
C LEU A 28 -0.50 -6.97 7.70
N GLY A 29 -0.97 -5.75 8.03
CA GLY A 29 -0.13 -4.69 8.58
C GLY A 29 0.57 -5.11 9.86
N ARG A 30 -0.12 -5.82 10.78
CA ARG A 30 0.48 -6.37 11.98
C ARG A 30 1.58 -7.41 11.66
N MET A 31 1.34 -8.29 10.68
CA MET A 31 2.35 -9.26 10.25
C MET A 31 3.58 -8.55 9.67
N PHE A 32 3.38 -7.51 8.86
CA PHE A 32 4.46 -6.66 8.35
C PHE A 32 5.26 -6.02 9.49
N VAL A 33 4.58 -5.40 10.48
CA VAL A 33 5.21 -4.77 11.65
C VAL A 33 6.08 -5.77 12.40
N HIS A 34 5.57 -6.96 12.70
CA HIS A 34 6.36 -7.99 13.39
C HIS A 34 7.57 -8.45 12.57
N ALA A 35 7.42 -8.63 11.26
CA ALA A 35 8.52 -9.03 10.38
C ALA A 35 9.61 -7.94 10.32
N ALA A 36 9.23 -6.68 10.17
CA ALA A 36 10.15 -5.55 10.13
C ALA A 36 10.91 -5.40 11.48
N GLN A 37 10.20 -5.50 12.60
CA GLN A 37 10.80 -5.42 13.93
C GLN A 37 11.79 -6.56 14.20
N ARG A 38 11.47 -7.78 13.77
CA ARG A 38 12.40 -8.93 13.87
C ARG A 38 13.69 -8.73 13.09
N LEU A 39 13.64 -7.94 12.01
CA LEU A 39 14.80 -7.56 11.22
C LEU A 39 15.54 -6.34 11.80
N GLY A 40 15.03 -5.72 12.87
CA GLY A 40 15.67 -4.58 13.55
C GLY A 40 15.26 -3.21 13.01
N TYR A 41 14.16 -3.12 12.23
CA TYR A 41 13.58 -1.83 11.81
C TYR A 41 12.61 -1.29 12.85
N PHE A 42 12.54 0.01 12.95
CA PHE A 42 11.40 0.69 13.54
C PHE A 42 10.22 0.66 12.57
N THR A 43 9.01 0.82 13.09
CA THR A 43 7.79 0.73 12.29
C THR A 43 6.84 1.87 12.62
N ALA A 44 6.19 2.42 11.58
CA ALA A 44 5.11 3.38 11.70
C ALA A 44 3.87 2.88 10.95
N VAL A 45 2.72 3.01 11.56
CA VAL A 45 1.42 2.63 10.99
C VAL A 45 0.56 3.88 10.88
N LEU A 46 -0.06 4.10 9.73
CA LEU A 46 -1.11 5.08 9.55
C LEU A 46 -2.44 4.34 9.39
N ASP A 47 -3.34 4.52 10.36
CA ASP A 47 -4.66 3.91 10.37
C ASP A 47 -5.60 4.70 11.29
N PRO A 48 -6.86 4.99 10.86
CA PRO A 48 -7.81 5.75 11.67
C PRO A 48 -8.29 5.03 12.93
N ASP A 49 -8.24 3.70 12.96
CA ASP A 49 -8.70 2.93 14.12
C ASP A 49 -7.63 2.89 15.21
N ALA A 50 -7.93 3.53 16.36
CA ALA A 50 -7.09 3.50 17.56
C ALA A 50 -6.78 2.08 18.07
N GLN A 51 -7.62 1.11 17.74
CA GLN A 51 -7.49 -0.28 18.14
C GLN A 51 -6.96 -1.17 17.00
N SER A 52 -6.44 -0.55 15.93
CA SER A 52 -5.92 -1.30 14.79
C SER A 52 -4.82 -2.29 15.23
N PRO A 53 -4.89 -3.56 14.77
CA PRO A 53 -3.95 -4.60 15.20
C PRO A 53 -2.47 -4.26 14.98
N ALA A 54 -2.14 -3.58 13.89
CA ALA A 54 -0.78 -3.15 13.59
C ALA A 54 -0.38 -1.91 14.40
N GLY A 55 -1.30 -0.96 14.59
CA GLY A 55 -1.06 0.25 15.39
C GLY A 55 -0.65 -0.06 16.81
N GLN A 56 -1.30 -1.05 17.43
CA GLN A 56 -1.01 -1.47 18.81
C GLN A 56 0.38 -2.08 19.03
N VAL A 57 1.04 -2.55 17.99
CA VAL A 57 2.36 -3.21 18.09
C VAL A 57 3.48 -2.43 17.38
N SER A 58 3.13 -1.34 16.68
CA SER A 58 4.11 -0.48 16.01
C SER A 58 4.83 0.45 16.98
N HIS A 59 5.99 0.99 16.58
CA HIS A 59 6.67 2.02 17.35
C HIS A 59 5.95 3.37 17.28
N TYR A 60 5.30 3.64 16.14
CA TYR A 60 4.54 4.87 15.90
C TYR A 60 3.19 4.51 15.27
N HIS A 61 2.10 4.97 15.91
CA HIS A 61 0.76 4.88 15.34
C HIS A 61 0.25 6.29 15.04
N ILE A 62 0.04 6.58 13.75
CA ILE A 62 -0.53 7.84 13.25
C ILE A 62 -2.01 7.60 13.06
N GLN A 63 -2.80 8.00 14.06
CA GLN A 63 -4.22 7.74 14.11
C GLN A 63 -5.00 8.84 13.38
N THR A 64 -5.12 8.71 12.05
CA THR A 64 -5.84 9.66 11.20
C THR A 64 -6.35 8.99 9.93
N ALA A 65 -7.21 9.67 9.17
CA ALA A 65 -7.69 9.20 7.88
C ALA A 65 -6.52 9.00 6.89
N PHE A 66 -6.68 8.05 5.96
CA PHE A 66 -5.63 7.70 5.00
C PHE A 66 -5.26 8.84 4.03
N ASP A 67 -6.13 9.83 3.87
CA ASP A 67 -5.94 10.99 2.99
C ASP A 67 -5.65 12.29 3.76
N ASP A 68 -5.54 12.23 5.10
CA ASP A 68 -5.21 13.40 5.91
C ASP A 68 -3.81 13.93 5.60
N PRO A 69 -3.66 15.18 5.13
CA PRO A 69 -2.36 15.72 4.74
C PRO A 69 -1.34 15.79 5.88
N ALA A 70 -1.81 16.03 7.11
CA ALA A 70 -0.92 16.11 8.27
C ALA A 70 -0.40 14.71 8.65
N GLY A 71 -1.28 13.70 8.61
CA GLY A 71 -0.90 12.30 8.83
C GLY A 71 0.06 11.78 7.77
N LEU A 72 -0.19 12.08 6.49
CA LEU A 72 0.72 11.73 5.40
C LEU A 72 2.10 12.39 5.55
N ALA A 73 2.13 13.67 5.91
CA ALA A 73 3.38 14.39 6.16
C ALA A 73 4.13 13.78 7.35
N GLN A 74 3.43 13.41 8.43
CA GLN A 74 4.03 12.75 9.59
C GLN A 74 4.59 11.37 9.23
N LEU A 75 3.85 10.55 8.47
CA LEU A 75 4.34 9.25 8.00
C LEU A 75 5.58 9.40 7.11
N ALA A 76 5.55 10.33 6.16
CA ALA A 76 6.70 10.64 5.31
C ALA A 76 7.90 11.16 6.12
N HIS A 77 7.67 11.91 7.19
CA HIS A 77 8.75 12.39 8.05
C HIS A 77 9.42 11.27 8.84
N LEU A 78 8.65 10.32 9.37
CA LEU A 78 9.16 9.23 10.19
C LEU A 78 9.85 8.14 9.37
N CYS A 79 9.35 7.85 8.15
CA CYS A 79 9.73 6.65 7.41
C CYS A 79 10.72 6.92 6.28
N GLN A 80 11.63 5.98 6.05
CA GLN A 80 12.52 5.96 4.89
C GLN A 80 11.90 5.24 3.69
N ALA A 81 10.96 4.31 3.91
CA ALA A 81 10.16 3.65 2.87
C ALA A 81 8.78 3.31 3.42
N ILE A 82 7.79 3.27 2.53
CA ILE A 82 6.38 3.08 2.90
C ILE A 82 5.76 2.01 1.99
N THR A 83 4.90 1.18 2.58
CA THR A 83 4.06 0.21 1.90
C THR A 83 2.59 0.39 2.27
N THR A 84 1.70 -0.38 1.66
CA THR A 84 0.31 -0.54 2.09
C THR A 84 0.00 -2.01 2.28
N GLU A 85 -0.96 -2.33 3.17
CA GLU A 85 -1.37 -3.72 3.43
C GLU A 85 -2.54 -4.17 2.55
N PHE A 86 -3.31 -3.24 2.00
CA PHE A 86 -4.52 -3.53 1.24
C PHE A 86 -4.76 -2.48 0.15
N GLU A 87 -5.59 -2.82 -0.82
CA GLU A 87 -5.82 -2.00 -2.02
C GLU A 87 -6.70 -0.77 -1.78
N ASN A 88 -7.50 -0.72 -0.71
CA ASN A 88 -8.46 0.37 -0.49
C ASN A 88 -7.87 1.65 0.12
N VAL A 89 -6.54 1.72 0.29
CA VAL A 89 -5.86 2.99 0.59
C VAL A 89 -5.95 3.89 -0.63
N PRO A 90 -6.40 5.17 -0.49
CA PRO A 90 -6.53 6.06 -1.64
C PRO A 90 -5.22 6.16 -2.44
N ALA A 91 -5.27 5.84 -3.74
CA ALA A 91 -4.09 5.87 -4.60
C ALA A 91 -3.43 7.27 -4.62
N GLN A 92 -4.22 8.35 -4.48
CA GLN A 92 -3.73 9.72 -4.37
C GLN A 92 -2.87 9.94 -3.12
N ALA A 93 -3.18 9.27 -1.99
CA ALA A 93 -2.37 9.34 -0.77
C ALA A 93 -0.98 8.70 -1.00
N LEU A 94 -0.95 7.53 -1.64
CA LEU A 94 0.30 6.87 -2.03
C LEU A 94 1.11 7.72 -3.02
N GLN A 95 0.44 8.39 -3.97
CA GLN A 95 1.09 9.30 -4.90
C GLN A 95 1.71 10.49 -4.18
N THR A 96 1.03 11.07 -3.20
CA THR A 96 1.54 12.17 -2.37
C THR A 96 2.79 11.74 -1.59
N LEU A 97 2.76 10.57 -0.95
CA LEU A 97 3.92 10.01 -0.24
C LEU A 97 5.10 9.75 -1.17
N ALA A 98 4.82 9.27 -2.39
CA ALA A 98 5.84 8.95 -3.39
C ALA A 98 6.63 10.18 -3.89
N LEU A 99 6.14 11.40 -3.67
CA LEU A 99 6.88 12.63 -3.98
C LEU A 99 8.18 12.76 -3.15
N THR A 100 8.20 12.20 -1.94
CA THR A 100 9.31 12.37 -1.00
C THR A 100 9.91 11.06 -0.51
N ARG A 101 9.19 9.97 -0.57
CA ARG A 101 9.61 8.65 -0.05
C ARG A 101 9.45 7.53 -1.10
N PRO A 102 10.25 6.48 -1.04
CA PRO A 102 9.96 5.23 -1.72
C PRO A 102 8.62 4.66 -1.25
N VAL A 103 7.71 4.41 -2.19
CA VAL A 103 6.42 3.75 -1.94
C VAL A 103 6.31 2.53 -2.83
N ALA A 104 5.99 1.38 -2.25
CA ALA A 104 5.75 0.13 -2.96
C ALA A 104 4.60 -0.66 -2.28
N PRO A 105 3.61 -1.16 -3.04
CA PRO A 105 3.44 -0.98 -4.48
C PRO A 105 3.18 0.48 -4.86
N GLY A 106 3.46 0.84 -6.11
CA GLY A 106 3.24 2.20 -6.60
C GLY A 106 1.75 2.56 -6.71
N ALA A 107 1.42 3.85 -6.57
CA ALA A 107 0.04 4.34 -6.59
C ALA A 107 -0.76 3.91 -7.83
N ALA A 108 -0.12 3.84 -9.02
CA ALA A 108 -0.79 3.40 -10.25
C ALA A 108 -1.23 1.93 -10.17
N VAL A 109 -0.41 1.05 -9.58
CA VAL A 109 -0.73 -0.37 -9.40
C VAL A 109 -1.90 -0.54 -8.43
N VAL A 110 -1.86 0.19 -7.31
CA VAL A 110 -2.94 0.17 -6.32
C VAL A 110 -4.24 0.71 -6.92
N GLY A 111 -4.16 1.80 -7.71
CA GLY A 111 -5.32 2.37 -8.40
C GLY A 111 -5.99 1.37 -9.34
N ILE A 112 -5.21 0.60 -10.10
CA ILE A 112 -5.75 -0.47 -10.96
C ILE A 112 -6.45 -1.55 -10.11
N ALA A 113 -5.84 -1.97 -8.99
CA ALA A 113 -6.41 -3.00 -8.12
C ALA A 113 -7.73 -2.57 -7.43
N GLN A 114 -7.97 -1.26 -7.28
CA GLN A 114 -9.21 -0.70 -6.72
C GLN A 114 -10.43 -0.86 -7.64
N ASN A 115 -10.22 -1.04 -8.93
CA ASN A 115 -11.28 -1.19 -9.91
C ASN A 115 -11.19 -2.55 -10.59
N ARG A 116 -12.16 -3.43 -10.32
CA ARG A 116 -12.14 -4.79 -10.85
C ARG A 116 -12.14 -4.87 -12.36
N ILE A 117 -12.77 -3.93 -13.04
CA ILE A 117 -12.80 -3.86 -14.52
C ILE A 117 -11.41 -3.50 -15.04
N GLU A 118 -10.78 -2.47 -14.46
CA GLU A 118 -9.42 -2.04 -14.84
C GLU A 118 -8.39 -3.13 -14.53
N GLU A 119 -8.51 -3.78 -13.37
CA GLU A 119 -7.65 -4.89 -12.98
C GLU A 119 -7.72 -6.04 -13.99
N LYS A 120 -8.95 -6.43 -14.38
CA LYS A 120 -9.15 -7.47 -15.40
C LYS A 120 -8.63 -7.06 -16.77
N ALA A 121 -8.84 -5.82 -17.19
CA ALA A 121 -8.31 -5.29 -18.44
C ALA A 121 -6.77 -5.30 -18.44
N HIS A 122 -6.16 -4.93 -17.30
CA HIS A 122 -4.71 -4.98 -17.12
C HIS A 122 -4.18 -6.42 -17.22
N PHE A 123 -4.82 -7.38 -16.55
CA PHE A 123 -4.42 -8.78 -16.64
C PHE A 123 -4.54 -9.35 -18.05
N MET A 124 -5.58 -8.97 -18.80
CA MET A 124 -5.72 -9.38 -20.20
C MET A 124 -4.59 -8.83 -21.07
N ALA A 125 -4.25 -7.54 -20.90
CA ALA A 125 -3.12 -6.96 -21.63
C ALA A 125 -1.78 -7.64 -21.27
N CYS A 126 -1.58 -8.02 -20.01
CA CYS A 126 -0.40 -8.78 -19.58
C CYS A 126 -0.41 -10.22 -20.16
N ALA A 127 -1.59 -10.84 -20.25
CA ALA A 127 -1.75 -12.18 -20.82
C ALA A 127 -1.32 -12.22 -22.30
N ASP A 128 -1.71 -11.20 -23.06
CA ASP A 128 -1.34 -11.05 -24.48
C ASP A 128 0.20 -10.95 -24.66
N LEU A 129 0.88 -10.32 -23.71
CA LEU A 129 2.35 -10.16 -23.74
C LEU A 129 3.10 -11.39 -23.23
N SER A 130 2.56 -12.08 -22.24
CA SER A 130 3.23 -13.18 -21.52
C SER A 130 2.83 -14.57 -22.01
N GLY A 131 1.72 -14.70 -22.76
CA GLY A 131 1.12 -15.97 -23.15
C GLY A 131 0.42 -16.71 -21.99
N VAL A 132 0.25 -16.07 -20.83
CA VAL A 132 -0.44 -16.64 -19.67
C VAL A 132 -1.90 -16.22 -19.70
N ALA A 133 -2.81 -17.20 -19.90
CA ALA A 133 -4.24 -16.93 -20.00
C ALA A 133 -4.85 -16.48 -18.67
N CYS A 134 -5.73 -15.47 -18.72
CA CYS A 134 -6.60 -15.08 -17.61
C CYS A 134 -7.95 -15.81 -17.71
N ALA A 135 -8.63 -15.97 -16.57
CA ALA A 135 -10.01 -16.46 -16.57
C ALA A 135 -10.90 -15.50 -17.40
N PRO A 136 -11.76 -16.04 -18.29
CA PRO A 136 -12.73 -15.26 -19.03
C PRO A 136 -13.61 -14.43 -18.09
N TYR A 137 -14.00 -13.24 -18.52
CA TYR A 137 -14.90 -12.38 -17.77
C TYR A 137 -15.76 -11.54 -18.71
N ALA A 138 -16.86 -11.04 -18.18
CA ALA A 138 -17.72 -10.08 -18.86
C ALA A 138 -18.03 -8.92 -17.91
N VAL A 139 -18.10 -7.70 -18.47
CA VAL A 139 -18.59 -6.53 -17.77
C VAL A 139 -20.08 -6.41 -18.00
N ILE A 140 -20.87 -6.39 -16.92
CA ILE A 140 -22.33 -6.36 -16.95
C ILE A 140 -22.79 -5.08 -16.24
N GLU A 141 -23.34 -4.16 -17.00
CA GLU A 141 -23.87 -2.88 -16.53
C GLU A 141 -25.40 -2.80 -16.63
N THR A 142 -26.00 -3.72 -17.41
CA THR A 142 -27.44 -3.73 -17.65
C THR A 142 -28.01 -5.17 -17.58
N PRO A 143 -29.32 -5.32 -17.23
CA PRO A 143 -29.97 -6.65 -17.25
C PRO A 143 -29.91 -7.37 -18.61
N VAL A 144 -29.93 -6.61 -19.70
CA VAL A 144 -29.85 -7.16 -21.06
C VAL A 144 -28.48 -7.82 -21.31
N GLN A 145 -27.40 -7.18 -20.84
CA GLN A 145 -26.05 -7.75 -20.95
C GLN A 145 -25.91 -9.01 -20.10
N LEU A 146 -26.56 -9.08 -18.92
CA LEU A 146 -26.56 -10.29 -18.11
C LEU A 146 -27.18 -11.47 -18.84
N GLN A 147 -28.31 -11.26 -19.52
CA GLN A 147 -28.98 -12.31 -20.29
C GLN A 147 -28.10 -12.82 -21.43
N ALA A 148 -27.43 -11.91 -22.15
CA ALA A 148 -26.54 -12.26 -23.26
C ALA A 148 -25.28 -13.08 -22.87
N VAL A 149 -24.93 -13.09 -21.59
CA VAL A 149 -23.77 -13.87 -21.08
C VAL A 149 -24.21 -15.24 -20.55
N GLN A 150 -25.51 -15.44 -20.28
CA GLN A 150 -26.08 -16.71 -19.81
C GLN A 150 -26.45 -17.68 -20.95
N ASP A 151 -26.64 -17.17 -22.16
CA ASP A 151 -26.90 -17.94 -23.38
C ASP A 151 -25.58 -18.36 -24.08
#